data_171a975bd3a639e9e39f997378ba00cc
#
_entry.id   171a975bd3a639e9e39f997378ba00cc
#
_cell.length_a   1.000
_cell.length_b   1.000
_cell.length_c   1.000
_cell.angle_alpha   90.00
_cell.angle_beta   90.00
_cell.angle_gamma   90.00
#
_symmetry.space_group_name_H-M   'P 1'
#
loop_
_entity.id
_entity.type
_entity.pdbx_description
1 polymer ?
#
loop_
_entity_poly.entity_id
_entity_poly.type
_entity_poly.pdbx_seq_one_letter_code
_entity_poly.pdbx_strand_id
1 'polypeptide(L)'
;MSLEEKFYKKNVELQNKVSAEIQKVNEGLSEKSIAQLQTILKELDSMKEVKGLIISYPRIIIDSWDYSDSLGLELVELAEQYKKVSKY
;
A
#
# COMPACT_ATOMS: atom_id res chain seq x y z
N MET A 1 -19.83 -8.98 -3.94
CA MET A 1 -18.92 -8.38 -2.96
C MET A 1 -19.16 -6.88 -2.88
N SER A 2 -19.24 -6.37 -1.67
CA SER A 2 -19.32 -4.92 -1.46
C SER A 2 -17.98 -4.25 -1.78
N LEU A 3 -18.01 -2.93 -1.95
CA LEU A 3 -16.78 -2.15 -2.16
C LEU A 3 -15.84 -2.29 -0.96
N GLU A 4 -16.38 -2.29 0.26
CA GLU A 4 -15.59 -2.45 1.47
C GLU A 4 -14.90 -3.81 1.54
N GLU A 5 -15.60 -4.88 1.17
CA GLU A 5 -15.03 -6.21 1.15
C GLU A 5 -13.90 -6.35 0.13
N LYS A 6 -14.09 -5.78 -1.05
CA LYS A 6 -13.06 -5.77 -2.09
C LYS A 6 -11.82 -5.00 -1.62
N PHE A 7 -12.04 -3.84 -1.00
CA PHE A 7 -10.95 -3.04 -0.45
C PHE A 7 -10.18 -3.82 0.61
N TYR A 8 -10.90 -4.41 1.57
CA TYR A 8 -10.28 -5.16 2.66
C TYR A 8 -9.42 -6.32 2.14
N LYS A 9 -9.98 -7.07 1.21
CA LYS A 9 -9.29 -8.21 0.62
C LYS A 9 -8.02 -7.79 -0.12
N LYS A 10 -8.11 -6.73 -0.91
CA LYS A 10 -6.97 -6.20 -1.64
C LYS A 10 -5.93 -5.61 -0.69
N ASN A 11 -6.36 -4.97 0.37
CA ASN A 11 -5.47 -4.43 1.40
C ASN A 11 -4.60 -5.53 2.01
N VAL A 12 -5.22 -6.65 2.43
CA VAL A 12 -4.49 -7.78 3.00
C VAL A 12 -3.51 -8.36 2.00
N GLU A 13 -3.94 -8.53 0.75
CA GLU A 13 -3.06 -9.01 -0.32
C GLU A 13 -1.84 -8.11 -0.50
N LEU A 14 -2.04 -6.80 -0.51
CA LEU A 14 -0.94 -5.85 -0.68
C LEU A 14 -0.04 -5.79 0.55
N GLN A 15 -0.57 -5.96 1.76
CA GLN A 15 0.28 -6.07 2.94
C GLN A 15 1.24 -7.25 2.81
N ASN A 16 0.75 -8.38 2.31
CA ASN A 16 1.60 -9.55 2.08
C ASN A 16 2.66 -9.27 1.02
N LYS A 17 2.30 -8.56 -0.05
CA LYS A 17 3.25 -8.20 -1.10
C LYS A 17 4.31 -7.22 -0.60
N VAL A 18 3.93 -6.25 0.23
CA VAL A 18 4.89 -5.30 0.81
C VAL A 18 5.84 -6.02 1.76
N SER A 19 5.33 -6.93 2.58
CA SER A 19 6.16 -7.74 3.48
C SER A 19 7.17 -8.57 2.71
N ALA A 20 6.73 -9.18 1.60
CA ALA A 20 7.61 -9.95 0.73
C ALA A 20 8.69 -9.06 0.11
N GLU A 21 8.34 -7.83 -0.25
CA GLU A 21 9.31 -6.88 -0.81
C GLU A 21 10.36 -6.48 0.23
N ILE A 22 9.96 -6.29 1.49
CA ILE A 22 10.89 -6.01 2.59
C ILE A 22 11.91 -7.15 2.71
N GLN A 23 11.44 -8.39 2.62
CA GLN A 23 12.32 -9.55 2.68
C GLN A 23 13.31 -9.56 1.50
N LYS A 24 12.85 -9.21 0.31
CA LYS A 24 13.73 -9.09 -0.85
C LYS A 24 14.82 -8.06 -0.64
N VAL A 25 14.51 -6.91 -0.03
CA VAL A 25 15.51 -5.89 0.28
C VAL A 25 16.54 -6.46 1.24
N ASN A 26 16.10 -7.18 2.28
CA ASN A 26 17.01 -7.81 3.25
C ASN A 26 17.93 -8.86 2.60
N GLU A 27 17.46 -9.49 1.53
CA GLU A 27 18.24 -10.50 0.79
C GLU A 27 19.09 -9.89 -0.34
N GLY A 28 19.03 -8.57 -0.52
CA GLY A 28 19.76 -7.89 -1.58
C GLY A 28 19.13 -8.01 -2.97
N LEU A 29 17.86 -8.44 -3.04
CA LEU A 29 17.15 -8.66 -4.30
C LEU A 29 16.29 -7.47 -4.73
N SER A 30 16.20 -6.44 -3.90
CA SER A 30 15.44 -5.23 -4.22
C SER A 30 16.20 -4.02 -3.70
N GLU A 31 16.10 -2.91 -4.42
CA GLU A 31 16.74 -1.64 -4.04
C GLU A 31 15.80 -0.68 -3.34
N LYS A 32 14.55 -1.09 -3.07
CA LYS A 32 13.58 -0.24 -2.39
C LYS A 32 14.01 0.05 -0.95
N SER A 33 13.54 1.18 -0.42
CA SER A 33 13.83 1.58 0.95
C SER A 33 12.98 0.78 1.93
N ILE A 34 13.61 0.11 2.89
CA ILE A 34 12.89 -0.61 3.96
C ILE A 34 12.05 0.37 4.77
N ALA A 35 12.57 1.56 5.07
CA ALA A 35 11.82 2.57 5.82
C ALA A 35 10.53 2.97 5.11
N GLN A 36 10.59 3.16 3.79
CA GLN A 36 9.40 3.46 3.01
C GLN A 36 8.40 2.30 3.00
N LEU A 37 8.90 1.08 2.82
CA LEU A 37 8.05 -0.11 2.82
C LEU A 37 7.36 -0.31 4.17
N GLN A 38 8.07 -0.08 5.27
CA GLN A 38 7.50 -0.17 6.62
C GLN A 38 6.42 0.89 6.84
N THR A 39 6.64 2.11 6.35
CA THR A 39 5.63 3.17 6.43
C THR A 39 4.37 2.78 5.66
N ILE A 40 4.54 2.25 4.46
CA ILE A 40 3.42 1.79 3.65
C ILE A 40 2.65 0.68 4.37
N LEU A 41 3.36 -0.30 4.90
CA LEU A 41 2.74 -1.42 5.61
C LEU A 41 1.92 -0.95 6.81
N LYS A 42 2.48 -0.01 7.57
CA LYS A 42 1.79 0.57 8.74
C LYS A 42 0.52 1.31 8.32
N GLU A 43 0.59 2.09 7.25
CA GLU A 43 -0.58 2.81 6.74
C GLU A 43 -1.66 1.85 6.23
N LEU A 44 -1.26 0.80 5.52
CA LEU A 44 -2.20 -0.21 5.05
C LEU A 44 -2.96 -0.85 6.22
N ASP A 45 -2.26 -1.18 7.28
CA ASP A 45 -2.88 -1.76 8.46
C ASP A 45 -3.88 -0.79 9.11
N SER A 46 -3.50 0.48 9.22
CA SER A 46 -4.38 1.51 9.79
C SER A 46 -5.62 1.73 8.94
N MET A 47 -5.48 1.66 7.62
CA MET A 47 -6.60 1.86 6.69
C MET A 47 -7.69 0.80 6.83
N LYS A 48 -7.35 -0.40 7.31
CA LYS A 48 -8.34 -1.44 7.55
C LYS A 48 -9.24 -1.13 8.74
N GLU A 49 -8.72 -0.38 9.71
CA GLU A 49 -9.40 -0.16 10.99
C GLU A 49 -10.11 1.18 11.06
N VAL A 50 -9.58 2.19 10.39
CA VAL A 50 -10.09 3.56 10.48
C VAL A 50 -10.37 4.11 9.07
N LYS A 51 -11.54 4.70 8.88
CA LYS A 51 -11.90 5.37 7.64
C LYS A 51 -11.52 6.85 7.70
N GLY A 52 -11.22 7.41 6.55
CA GLY A 52 -10.97 8.84 6.45
C GLY A 52 -9.58 9.30 6.89
N LEU A 53 -8.64 8.37 7.01
CA LEU A 53 -7.25 8.73 7.34
C LEU A 53 -6.61 9.48 6.18
N ILE A 54 -5.73 10.42 6.53
CA ILE A 54 -4.85 11.05 5.55
C ILE A 54 -3.64 10.13 5.42
N ILE A 55 -3.47 9.54 4.24
CA ILE A 55 -2.38 8.60 3.99
C ILE A 55 -1.29 9.26 3.16
N SER A 56 -0.04 8.97 3.49
CA SER A 56 1.12 9.61 2.85
C SER A 56 1.80 8.73 1.80
N TYR A 57 1.56 7.41 1.81
CA TYR A 57 2.34 6.52 0.97
C TYR A 57 2.17 6.74 -0.55
N PRO A 58 1.03 7.19 -1.08
CA PRO A 58 0.95 7.44 -2.51
C PRO A 58 1.99 8.46 -2.98
N ARG A 59 2.26 9.47 -2.17
CA ARG A 59 3.27 10.47 -2.49
C ARG A 59 4.67 9.88 -2.47
N ILE A 60 4.95 9.01 -1.50
CA ILE A 60 6.23 8.30 -1.44
C ILE A 60 6.47 7.53 -2.73
N ILE A 61 5.46 6.81 -3.18
CA ILE A 61 5.56 6.00 -4.41
C ILE A 61 5.78 6.88 -5.62
N ILE A 62 4.97 7.93 -5.77
CA ILE A 62 5.06 8.84 -6.92
C ILE A 62 6.42 9.52 -6.98
N ASP A 63 6.97 9.93 -5.84
CA ASP A 63 8.22 10.67 -5.78
C ASP A 63 9.46 9.79 -5.89
N SER A 64 9.39 8.55 -5.41
CA SER A 64 10.59 7.71 -5.22
C SER A 64 10.61 6.42 -6.01
N TRP A 65 9.47 5.90 -6.42
CA TRP A 65 9.39 4.62 -7.12
C TRP A 65 9.26 4.84 -8.62
N ASP A 66 9.67 3.83 -9.39
CA ASP A 66 9.46 3.83 -10.83
C ASP A 66 7.94 3.80 -11.08
N TYR A 67 7.44 4.70 -11.93
CA TYR A 67 6.01 4.77 -12.20
C TYR A 67 5.46 3.52 -12.91
N SER A 68 6.33 2.68 -13.45
CA SER A 68 5.94 1.40 -14.06
C SER A 68 5.97 0.23 -13.07
N ASP A 69 6.36 0.46 -11.82
CA ASP A 69 6.42 -0.58 -10.80
C ASP A 69 5.01 -1.08 -10.50
N SER A 70 4.78 -2.39 -10.73
CA SER A 70 3.45 -2.97 -10.58
C SER A 70 2.93 -2.92 -9.13
N LEU A 71 3.79 -3.11 -8.16
CA LEU A 71 3.39 -3.01 -6.76
C LEU A 71 3.01 -1.57 -6.42
N GLY A 72 3.77 -0.60 -6.90
CA GLY A 72 3.45 0.81 -6.71
C GLY A 72 2.11 1.19 -7.30
N LEU A 73 1.83 0.72 -8.51
CA LEU A 73 0.55 0.99 -9.17
C LEU A 73 -0.62 0.40 -8.39
N GLU A 74 -0.50 -0.83 -7.91
CA GLU A 74 -1.54 -1.46 -7.10
C GLU A 74 -1.78 -0.72 -5.78
N LEU A 75 -0.71 -0.25 -5.14
CA LEU A 75 -0.80 0.49 -3.89
C LEU A 75 -1.50 1.85 -4.09
N VAL A 76 -1.15 2.56 -5.16
CA VAL A 76 -1.78 3.85 -5.47
C VAL A 76 -3.27 3.64 -5.80
N GLU A 77 -3.59 2.59 -6.54
CA GLU A 77 -4.97 2.26 -6.85
C GLU A 77 -5.78 1.94 -5.59
N LEU A 78 -5.18 1.21 -4.64
CA LEU A 78 -5.83 0.92 -3.38
C LEU A 78 -6.13 2.21 -2.60
N ALA A 79 -5.22 3.18 -2.63
CA ALA A 79 -5.44 4.48 -2.00
C ALA A 79 -6.65 5.19 -2.59
N GLU A 80 -6.85 5.10 -3.89
CA GLU A 80 -8.04 5.68 -4.54
C GLU A 80 -9.32 4.96 -4.10
N GLN A 81 -9.27 3.64 -3.98
CA GLN A 81 -10.39 2.86 -3.46
C GLN A 81 -10.71 3.24 -2.02
N TYR A 82 -9.68 3.46 -1.21
CA TYR A 82 -9.85 3.86 0.18
C TYR A 82 -10.63 5.18 0.29
N LYS A 83 -10.33 6.14 -0.56
CA LYS A 83 -11.06 7.41 -0.59
C LYS A 83 -12.55 7.20 -0.86
N LYS A 84 -12.88 6.28 -1.77
CA LYS A 84 -14.27 5.96 -2.10
C LYS A 84 -14.97 5.27 -0.94
N VAL A 85 -14.32 4.30 -0.31
CA VAL A 85 -14.86 3.58 0.84
C VAL A 85 -15.07 4.51 2.02
N SER A 86 -14.18 5.47 2.22
CA SER A 86 -14.23 6.40 3.36
C SER A 86 -15.36 7.42 3.25
N LYS A 87 -15.97 7.58 2.09
CA LYS A 87 -17.09 8.48 1.91
C LYS A 87 -18.42 7.92 2.41
N TYR A 88 -18.50 6.63 2.69
CA TYR A 88 -19.75 5.97 3.08
C TYR A 88 -19.79 5.61 4.56
#